data_e99b26c9784b4d39b129755454601545
#
_entry.id   e99b26c9784b4d39b129755454601545
#
_cell.length_a   1.000
_cell.length_b   1.000
_cell.length_c   1.000
_cell.angle_alpha   90.00
_cell.angle_beta   90.00
_cell.angle_gamma   90.00
#
_symmetry.space_group_name_H-M   'P 1'
#
loop_
_entity.id
_entity.type
_entity.pdbx_description
1 polymer ?
#
loop_
_entity_poly.entity_id
_entity_poly.type
_entity_poly.pdbx_seq_one_letter_code
_entity_poly.pdbx_strand_id
1 'polypeptide(L)'
;MNSRPTLISIFIDKLISRERGLKIVIFPRYTDQKKYLIKKYGEKIIIPERSVDTQSLVHYSLLVITGGSTFAQEAALQGIPSISYFPYHFYIEEYIAKRGFPLFHYIDIINALKKMLDIISDPFKYHINTTRLLERMESPLELLEKIINQIFIED
;
A
#
# COMPACT_ATOMS: atom_id res chain seq x y z
N MET A 1 14.22 -17.81 21.08
CA MET A 1 13.73 -16.44 20.85
C MET A 1 12.43 -16.57 20.03
N ASN A 2 11.27 -16.41 20.68
CA ASN A 2 9.98 -16.52 19.99
C ASN A 2 9.80 -15.25 19.14
N SER A 3 10.01 -15.38 17.83
CA SER A 3 9.68 -14.33 16.89
C SER A 3 8.15 -14.13 16.94
N ARG A 4 7.72 -12.97 17.43
CA ARG A 4 6.29 -12.61 17.50
C ARG A 4 5.71 -12.67 16.09
N PRO A 5 4.53 -13.29 15.89
CA PRO A 5 3.88 -13.28 14.59
C PRO A 5 3.65 -11.82 14.17
N THR A 6 4.13 -11.46 13.00
CA THR A 6 3.91 -10.12 12.46
C THR A 6 2.47 -10.01 11.97
N LEU A 7 1.83 -8.86 12.10
CA LEU A 7 0.46 -8.64 11.63
C LEU A 7 0.28 -9.03 10.16
N ILE A 8 1.31 -8.84 9.34
CA ILE A 8 1.27 -9.25 7.93
C ILE A 8 1.06 -10.75 7.74
N SER A 9 1.48 -11.59 8.71
CA SER A 9 1.27 -13.05 8.64
C SER A 9 -0.20 -13.42 8.60
N ILE A 10 -1.07 -12.62 9.21
CA ILE A 10 -2.52 -12.87 9.22
C ILE A 10 -3.09 -12.73 7.81
N PHE A 11 -2.63 -11.71 7.06
CA PHE A 11 -3.01 -11.52 5.66
C PHE A 11 -2.48 -12.64 4.78
N ILE A 12 -1.19 -13.02 4.94
CA ILE A 12 -0.55 -14.07 4.14
C ILE A 12 -1.26 -15.41 4.38
N ASP A 13 -1.51 -15.79 5.64
CA ASP A 13 -2.20 -17.04 5.99
C ASP A 13 -3.58 -17.10 5.31
N LYS A 14 -4.28 -15.96 5.28
CA LYS A 14 -5.62 -15.89 4.68
C LYS A 14 -5.56 -15.96 3.15
N LEU A 15 -4.60 -15.30 2.51
CA LEU A 15 -4.41 -15.35 1.05
C LEU A 15 -4.06 -16.78 0.61
N ILE A 16 -3.07 -17.41 1.24
CA ILE A 16 -2.65 -18.78 0.91
C ILE A 16 -3.79 -19.80 1.09
N SER A 17 -4.66 -19.58 2.08
CA SER A 17 -5.76 -20.52 2.36
C SER A 17 -6.92 -20.41 1.37
N ARG A 18 -7.12 -19.26 0.72
CA ARG A 18 -8.28 -19.00 -0.12
C ARG A 18 -8.01 -19.01 -1.61
N GLU A 19 -6.86 -18.48 -2.01
CA GLU A 19 -6.59 -18.19 -3.42
C GLU A 19 -5.41 -19.00 -3.92
N ARG A 20 -5.69 -19.90 -4.87
CA ARG A 20 -4.64 -20.66 -5.58
C ARG A 20 -4.16 -19.83 -6.78
N GLY A 21 -2.85 -19.62 -6.88
CA GLY A 21 -2.23 -18.93 -8.02
C GLY A 21 -1.85 -17.48 -7.80
N LEU A 22 -2.19 -16.87 -6.66
CA LEU A 22 -1.68 -15.56 -6.31
C LEU A 22 -0.18 -15.62 -6.01
N LYS A 23 0.56 -14.69 -6.61
CA LYS A 23 1.96 -14.43 -6.25
C LYS A 23 1.99 -13.40 -5.14
N ILE A 24 2.52 -13.77 -3.98
CA ILE A 24 2.62 -12.89 -2.81
C ILE A 24 4.06 -12.41 -2.70
N VAL A 25 4.29 -11.14 -3.07
CA VAL A 25 5.61 -10.50 -2.97
C VAL A 25 5.68 -9.72 -1.66
N ILE A 26 6.76 -9.90 -0.90
CA ILE A 26 6.90 -9.30 0.43
C ILE A 26 8.22 -8.56 0.53
N PHE A 27 8.16 -7.35 1.09
CA PHE A 27 9.31 -6.53 1.43
C PHE A 27 9.44 -6.42 2.95
N PRO A 28 10.12 -7.37 3.61
CA PRO A 28 10.32 -7.32 5.05
C PRO A 28 11.26 -6.16 5.41
N ARG A 29 10.87 -5.38 6.42
CA ARG A 29 11.67 -4.24 6.89
C ARG A 29 12.90 -4.66 7.69
N TYR A 30 12.82 -5.79 8.39
CA TYR A 30 13.86 -6.25 9.32
C TYR A 30 14.33 -7.66 8.98
N THR A 31 15.60 -7.94 9.26
CA THR A 31 16.23 -9.23 8.97
C THR A 31 15.58 -10.40 9.73
N ASP A 32 15.18 -10.20 10.98
CA ASP A 32 14.47 -11.19 11.78
C ASP A 32 13.08 -11.49 11.24
N GLN A 33 12.37 -10.47 10.76
CA GLN A 33 11.11 -10.62 10.05
C GLN A 33 11.30 -11.44 8.77
N LYS A 34 12.34 -11.14 7.97
CA LYS A 34 12.67 -11.90 6.76
C LYS A 34 12.89 -13.38 7.08
N LYS A 35 13.72 -13.68 8.08
CA LYS A 35 14.01 -15.05 8.52
C LYS A 35 12.75 -15.79 8.97
N TYR A 36 11.88 -15.12 9.74
CA TYR A 36 10.62 -15.69 10.18
C TYR A 36 9.70 -16.03 9.01
N LEU A 37 9.53 -15.11 8.05
CA LEU A 37 8.66 -15.29 6.90
C LEU A 37 9.16 -16.43 5.99
N ILE A 38 10.45 -16.49 5.71
CA ILE A 38 11.05 -17.59 4.92
C ILE A 38 10.82 -18.93 5.63
N LYS A 39 11.07 -19.00 6.93
CA LYS A 39 10.89 -20.24 7.71
C LYS A 39 9.43 -20.71 7.71
N LYS A 40 8.48 -19.76 7.79
CA LYS A 40 7.04 -20.09 7.89
C LYS A 40 6.41 -20.44 6.55
N TYR A 41 6.77 -19.72 5.49
CA TYR A 41 6.05 -19.79 4.21
C TYR A 41 6.83 -20.39 3.06
N GLY A 42 8.18 -20.37 3.13
CA GLY A 42 9.03 -20.95 2.08
C GLY A 42 8.69 -20.40 0.69
N GLU A 43 8.47 -21.28 -0.26
CA GLU A 43 8.17 -20.98 -1.67
C GLU A 43 6.78 -20.38 -1.92
N LYS A 44 5.92 -20.32 -0.90
CA LYS A 44 4.58 -19.71 -1.02
C LYS A 44 4.62 -18.18 -1.09
N ILE A 45 5.77 -17.58 -0.83
CA ILE A 45 5.99 -16.14 -0.88
C ILE A 45 7.26 -15.83 -1.67
N ILE A 46 7.33 -14.65 -2.24
CA ILE A 46 8.49 -14.14 -2.95
C ILE A 46 9.07 -12.99 -2.12
N ILE A 47 10.33 -13.12 -1.71
CA ILE A 47 11.07 -12.03 -1.08
C ILE A 47 12.23 -11.69 -2.01
N PRO A 48 12.22 -10.53 -2.67
CA PRO A 48 13.30 -10.12 -3.56
C PRO A 48 14.65 -10.07 -2.82
N GLU A 49 15.69 -10.58 -3.45
CA GLU A 49 17.07 -10.53 -2.90
C GLU A 49 17.77 -9.21 -3.16
N ARG A 50 17.34 -8.53 -4.23
CA ARG A 50 17.89 -7.23 -4.66
C ARG A 50 16.80 -6.17 -4.64
N SER A 51 17.21 -4.91 -4.67
CA SER A 51 16.28 -3.79 -4.89
C SER A 51 15.53 -3.99 -6.19
N VAL A 52 14.23 -3.75 -6.15
CA VAL A 52 13.33 -3.79 -7.29
C VAL A 52 12.68 -2.42 -7.46
N ASP A 53 12.31 -2.10 -8.67
CA ASP A 53 11.45 -0.96 -8.93
C ASP A 53 10.04 -1.26 -8.40
N THR A 54 9.76 -0.73 -7.22
CA THR A 54 8.48 -0.95 -6.55
C THR A 54 7.32 -0.27 -7.26
N GLN A 55 7.55 0.82 -7.96
CA GLN A 55 6.50 1.51 -8.72
C GLN A 55 6.03 0.66 -9.90
N SER A 56 6.96 0.10 -10.67
CA SER A 56 6.62 -0.84 -11.74
C SER A 56 5.94 -2.10 -11.20
N LEU A 57 6.41 -2.63 -10.07
CA LEU A 57 5.79 -3.81 -9.46
C LEU A 57 4.36 -3.54 -9.02
N VAL A 58 4.10 -2.38 -8.44
CA VAL A 58 2.76 -1.94 -8.01
C VAL A 58 1.81 -1.91 -9.20
N HIS A 59 2.25 -1.40 -10.34
CA HIS A 59 1.43 -1.31 -11.55
C HIS A 59 0.83 -2.66 -11.99
N TYR A 60 1.54 -3.76 -11.73
CA TYR A 60 1.09 -5.12 -12.03
C TYR A 60 0.45 -5.84 -10.85
N SER A 61 0.24 -5.15 -9.73
CA SER A 61 -0.31 -5.74 -8.52
C SER A 61 -1.84 -5.67 -8.51
N LEU A 62 -2.49 -6.70 -7.97
CA LEU A 62 -3.93 -6.69 -7.70
C LEU A 62 -4.27 -5.85 -6.47
N LEU A 63 -3.37 -5.81 -5.51
CA LEU A 63 -3.57 -5.16 -4.21
C LEU A 63 -2.22 -4.94 -3.54
N VAL A 64 -2.07 -3.81 -2.88
CA VAL A 64 -0.95 -3.51 -1.97
C VAL A 64 -1.45 -3.50 -0.53
N ILE A 65 -0.73 -4.19 0.37
CA ILE A 65 -1.04 -4.22 1.81
C ILE A 65 0.22 -3.82 2.58
N THR A 66 0.14 -2.81 3.41
CA THR A 66 1.30 -2.34 4.16
C THR A 66 0.96 -1.86 5.57
N GLY A 67 1.91 -2.05 6.49
CA GLY A 67 1.86 -1.43 7.83
C GLY A 67 2.45 -0.02 7.88
N GLY A 68 2.84 0.55 6.72
CA GLY A 68 3.28 1.92 6.56
C GLY A 68 2.35 2.69 5.65
N SER A 69 2.52 4.03 5.57
CA SER A 69 1.61 4.86 4.79
C SER A 69 2.08 5.13 3.36
N THR A 70 3.35 5.48 3.16
CA THR A 70 3.88 5.96 1.87
C THR A 70 3.63 5.00 0.72
N PHE A 71 3.93 3.71 0.91
CA PHE A 71 3.77 2.72 -0.15
C PHE A 71 2.29 2.50 -0.53
N ALA A 72 1.36 2.58 0.44
CA ALA A 72 -0.07 2.53 0.15
C ALA A 72 -0.54 3.77 -0.64
N GLN A 73 -0.01 4.94 -0.31
CA GLN A 73 -0.32 6.19 -1.02
C GLN A 73 0.16 6.13 -2.47
N GLU A 74 1.41 5.73 -2.71
CA GLU A 74 1.98 5.57 -4.05
C GLU A 74 1.18 4.60 -4.91
N ALA A 75 0.75 3.47 -4.33
CA ALA A 75 -0.09 2.50 -5.02
C ALA A 75 -1.46 3.07 -5.38
N ALA A 76 -2.12 3.74 -4.43
CA ALA A 76 -3.42 4.35 -4.65
C ALA A 76 -3.38 5.44 -5.73
N LEU A 77 -2.32 6.25 -5.77
CA LEU A 77 -2.14 7.25 -6.82
C LEU A 77 -1.99 6.64 -8.22
N GLN A 78 -1.47 5.43 -8.32
CA GLN A 78 -1.44 4.64 -9.57
C GLN A 78 -2.78 3.94 -9.89
N GLY A 79 -3.79 4.09 -9.03
CA GLY A 79 -5.10 3.45 -9.21
C GLY A 79 -5.17 2.00 -8.73
N ILE A 80 -4.12 1.53 -8.05
CA ILE A 80 -4.06 0.19 -7.48
C ILE A 80 -4.65 0.21 -6.06
N PRO A 81 -5.65 -0.63 -5.77
CA PRO A 81 -6.23 -0.67 -4.44
C PRO A 81 -5.17 -0.99 -3.40
N SER A 82 -5.15 -0.20 -2.33
CA SER A 82 -4.15 -0.34 -1.29
C SER A 82 -4.76 -0.29 0.10
N ILE A 83 -4.26 -1.14 0.98
CA ILE A 83 -4.69 -1.22 2.39
C ILE A 83 -3.52 -0.84 3.28
N SER A 84 -3.70 0.23 4.05
CA SER A 84 -2.83 0.59 5.16
C SER A 84 -3.45 0.09 6.47
N TYR A 85 -2.68 -0.69 7.26
CA TYR A 85 -3.08 -1.11 8.60
C TYR A 85 -2.19 -0.47 9.67
N PHE A 86 -1.72 0.75 9.38
CA PHE A 86 -0.93 1.54 10.33
C PHE A 86 -1.82 1.94 11.53
N PRO A 87 -1.29 1.89 12.77
CA PRO A 87 -2.12 2.08 13.96
C PRO A 87 -2.59 3.52 14.21
N TYR A 88 -2.11 4.48 13.41
CA TYR A 88 -2.48 5.88 13.54
C TYR A 88 -3.09 6.41 12.26
N HIS A 89 -4.01 7.36 12.38
CA HIS A 89 -4.57 8.09 11.25
C HIS A 89 -3.56 9.10 10.72
N PHE A 90 -3.35 9.09 9.41
CA PHE A 90 -2.57 10.11 8.72
C PHE A 90 -3.50 10.99 7.88
N TYR A 91 -3.34 12.29 8.04
CA TYR A 91 -4.08 13.27 7.25
C TYR A 91 -3.95 13.04 5.74
N ILE A 92 -2.75 12.69 5.27
CA ILE A 92 -2.50 12.43 3.84
C ILE A 92 -3.30 11.22 3.33
N GLU A 93 -3.42 10.15 4.11
CA GLU A 93 -4.21 8.96 3.70
C GLU A 93 -5.69 9.34 3.57
N GLU A 94 -6.21 10.07 4.53
CA GLU A 94 -7.59 10.58 4.49
C GLU A 94 -7.82 11.53 3.32
N TYR A 95 -6.88 12.43 3.05
CA TYR A 95 -6.92 13.37 1.94
C TYR A 95 -6.96 12.65 0.59
N ILE A 96 -6.11 11.64 0.38
CA ILE A 96 -6.06 10.83 -0.84
C ILE A 96 -7.37 10.02 -0.99
N ALA A 97 -7.82 9.36 0.06
CA ALA A 97 -9.06 8.57 0.03
C ALA A 97 -10.30 9.43 -0.27
N LYS A 98 -10.42 10.63 0.34
CA LYS A 98 -11.52 11.57 0.08
C LYS A 98 -11.56 12.09 -1.37
N ARG A 99 -10.43 12.10 -2.07
CA ARG A 99 -10.37 12.44 -3.48
C ARG A 99 -10.75 11.30 -4.43
N GLY A 100 -11.08 10.14 -3.89
CA GLY A 100 -11.56 9.00 -4.66
C GLY A 100 -10.47 8.03 -5.11
N PHE A 101 -9.23 8.18 -4.64
CA PHE A 101 -8.19 7.19 -4.86
C PHE A 101 -8.45 5.91 -4.04
N PRO A 102 -8.10 4.72 -4.53
CA PRO A 102 -8.44 3.45 -3.91
C PRO A 102 -7.54 3.10 -2.72
N LEU A 103 -7.48 4.00 -1.74
CA LEU A 103 -6.73 3.86 -0.49
C LEU A 103 -7.70 3.58 0.64
N PHE A 104 -7.44 2.49 1.38
CA PHE A 104 -8.25 2.03 2.50
C PHE A 104 -7.37 1.94 3.75
N HIS A 105 -7.67 2.74 4.76
CA HIS A 105 -6.97 2.70 6.03
C HIS A 105 -7.85 2.04 7.10
N TYR A 106 -7.27 1.08 7.82
CA TYR A 106 -7.92 0.37 8.91
C TYR A 106 -6.98 0.20 10.11
N ILE A 107 -7.36 0.69 11.27
CA ILE A 107 -6.69 0.38 12.53
C ILE A 107 -7.04 -1.04 12.97
N ASP A 108 -8.30 -1.45 12.75
CA ASP A 108 -8.75 -2.80 13.05
C ASP A 108 -8.37 -3.79 11.93
N ILE A 109 -7.57 -4.79 12.30
CA ILE A 109 -7.07 -5.82 11.40
C ILE A 109 -8.19 -6.68 10.79
N ILE A 110 -9.31 -6.86 11.49
CA ILE A 110 -10.44 -7.67 11.00
C ILE A 110 -11.11 -6.94 9.83
N ASN A 111 -11.28 -5.65 9.94
CA ASN A 111 -11.86 -4.84 8.86
C ASN A 111 -10.90 -4.73 7.67
N ALA A 112 -9.58 -4.63 7.92
CA ALA A 112 -8.58 -4.70 6.86
C ALA A 112 -8.62 -6.05 6.11
N LEU A 113 -8.76 -7.16 6.83
CA LEU A 113 -8.90 -8.51 6.24
C LEU A 113 -10.19 -8.64 5.41
N LYS A 114 -11.31 -8.13 5.90
CA LYS A 114 -12.57 -8.14 5.15
C LYS A 114 -12.41 -7.37 3.83
N LYS A 115 -11.81 -6.18 3.90
CA LYS A 115 -11.55 -5.37 2.70
C LYS A 115 -10.59 -6.06 1.73
N MET A 116 -9.53 -6.70 2.22
CA MET A 116 -8.63 -7.50 1.39
C MET A 116 -9.39 -8.58 0.62
N LEU A 117 -10.25 -9.34 1.32
CA LEU A 117 -11.03 -10.42 0.69
C LEU A 117 -12.04 -9.88 -0.33
N ASP A 118 -12.66 -8.74 -0.06
CA ASP A 118 -13.56 -8.07 -0.97
C ASP A 118 -12.84 -7.64 -2.25
N ILE A 119 -11.65 -7.02 -2.13
CA ILE A 119 -10.83 -6.62 -3.29
C ILE A 119 -10.37 -7.83 -4.10
N ILE A 120 -9.90 -8.90 -3.45
CA ILE A 120 -9.43 -10.10 -4.14
C ILE A 120 -10.58 -10.82 -4.87
N SER A 121 -11.79 -10.78 -4.33
CA SER A 121 -12.96 -11.41 -4.98
C SER A 121 -13.37 -10.72 -6.28
N ASP A 122 -13.16 -9.41 -6.39
CA ASP A 122 -13.44 -8.61 -7.59
C ASP A 122 -12.43 -7.45 -7.71
N PRO A 123 -11.18 -7.73 -8.15
CA PRO A 123 -10.15 -6.71 -8.25
C PRO A 123 -10.50 -5.56 -9.20
N PHE A 124 -11.20 -5.85 -10.30
CA PHE A 124 -11.54 -4.86 -11.32
C PHE A 124 -12.47 -3.76 -10.80
N LYS A 125 -13.28 -4.05 -9.81
CA LYS A 125 -14.13 -3.07 -9.13
C LYS A 125 -13.32 -1.99 -8.42
N TYR A 126 -12.10 -2.30 -7.98
CA TYR A 126 -11.26 -1.45 -7.15
C TYR A 126 -10.09 -0.82 -7.89
N HIS A 127 -9.71 -1.36 -9.05
CA HIS A 127 -8.74 -0.74 -9.93
C HIS A 127 -9.38 0.41 -10.67
N ILE A 128 -8.78 1.59 -10.61
CA ILE A 128 -9.33 2.79 -11.26
C ILE A 128 -8.29 3.48 -12.13
N ASN A 129 -8.76 4.19 -13.14
CA ASN A 129 -7.92 5.14 -13.87
C ASN A 129 -7.87 6.45 -13.09
N THR A 130 -6.70 6.83 -12.61
CA THR A 130 -6.49 8.00 -11.76
C THR A 130 -6.14 9.28 -12.51
N THR A 131 -5.98 9.25 -13.82
CA THR A 131 -5.55 10.43 -14.63
C THR A 131 -6.35 11.68 -14.29
N ARG A 132 -7.68 11.60 -14.34
CA ARG A 132 -8.55 12.75 -14.03
C ARG A 132 -8.49 13.18 -12.56
N LEU A 133 -8.18 12.27 -11.64
CA LEU A 133 -8.02 12.60 -10.23
C LEU A 133 -6.71 13.33 -10.01
N LEU A 134 -5.64 12.89 -10.66
CA LEU A 134 -4.31 13.52 -10.59
C LEU A 134 -4.33 14.92 -11.20
N GLU A 135 -4.99 15.12 -12.33
CA GLU A 135 -5.16 16.44 -12.97
C GLU A 135 -5.85 17.49 -12.06
N ARG A 136 -6.64 17.03 -11.09
CA ARG A 136 -7.31 17.90 -10.11
C ARG A 136 -6.49 18.15 -8.84
N MET A 137 -5.33 17.53 -8.73
CA MET A 137 -4.42 17.79 -7.61
C MET A 137 -3.57 19.00 -7.92
N GLU A 138 -3.32 19.80 -6.90
CA GLU A 138 -2.40 20.93 -7.03
C GLU A 138 -0.97 20.44 -7.27
N SER A 139 -0.27 21.07 -8.19
CA SER A 139 1.16 20.82 -8.40
C SER A 139 1.94 21.33 -7.20
N PRO A 140 2.72 20.49 -6.50
CA PRO A 140 3.56 20.95 -5.41
C PRO A 140 4.58 22.02 -5.83
N LEU A 141 5.05 21.94 -7.07
CA LEU A 141 6.02 22.92 -7.63
C LEU A 141 5.36 24.29 -7.84
N GLU A 142 4.17 24.31 -8.44
CA GLU A 142 3.43 25.58 -8.64
C GLU A 142 3.02 26.21 -7.30
N LEU A 143 2.65 25.40 -6.32
CA LEU A 143 2.33 25.88 -4.99
C LEU A 143 3.56 26.47 -4.30
N LEU A 144 4.70 25.77 -4.40
CA LEU A 144 5.96 26.24 -3.85
C LEU A 144 6.41 27.56 -4.51
N GLU A 145 6.30 27.67 -5.84
CA GLU A 145 6.61 28.88 -6.58
C GLU A 145 5.74 30.06 -6.13
N LYS A 146 4.43 29.84 -5.97
CA LYS A 146 3.51 30.86 -5.43
C LYS A 146 3.92 31.33 -4.04
N ILE A 147 4.25 30.40 -3.14
CA ILE A 147 4.66 30.73 -1.77
C ILE A 147 5.98 31.51 -1.78
N ILE A 148 6.96 31.09 -2.56
CA ILE A 148 8.25 31.79 -2.69
C ILE A 148 8.01 33.20 -3.20
N ASN A 149 7.22 33.38 -4.27
CA ASN A 149 6.92 34.70 -4.83
C ASN A 149 6.19 35.58 -3.81
N GLN A 150 5.29 35.05 -2.99
CA GLN A 150 4.64 35.83 -1.94
C GLN A 150 5.61 36.31 -0.86
N ILE A 151 6.58 35.48 -0.49
CA ILE A 151 7.53 35.82 0.58
C ILE A 151 8.63 36.78 0.11
N PHE A 152 9.09 36.65 -1.14
CA PHE A 152 10.28 37.37 -1.64
C PHE A 152 9.99 38.50 -2.58
N ILE A 153 8.73 38.74 -2.99
CA ILE A 153 8.36 39.83 -3.91
C ILE A 153 7.56 40.93 -3.18
N GLU A 154 7.18 40.76 -1.93
CA GLU A 154 6.56 41.81 -1.11
C GLU A 154 7.58 42.74 -0.42
N ASP A 155 8.84 42.74 -0.82
CA ASP A 155 9.88 43.74 -0.55
C ASP A 155 10.15 44.56 -1.84
#